data_2f1cc1e8d95956c2f05fdbe7b770857c
#
_entry.id   2f1cc1e8d95956c2f05fdbe7b770857c
#
_cell.length_a   1.000
_cell.length_b   1.000
_cell.length_c   1.000
_cell.angle_alpha   90.00
_cell.angle_beta   90.00
_cell.angle_gamma   90.00
#
_symmetry.space_group_name_H-M   'P 1'
#
loop_
_entity.id
_entity.type
_entity.pdbx_description
1 polymer ?
#
loop_
_entity_poly.entity_id
_entity_poly.type
_entity_poly.pdbx_seq_one_letter_code
_entity_poly.pdbx_strand_id
1 'polypeptide(L)'
;MIVVAAQAQMPGVSMNLPLKIISTDFDGTFFAEFANPPVPDELQRLIQRLQTAGARWVINTGRDLSSLLETLARAHLCVRPDYLVVVEREIYVHERNRYVGLEDWNRACAQAHEELFARVRTDLPRLMAWVNERFDAAVYEDSYSPFCLIAENNSDADIIHDYLNDYCARVPSLTVVRNDVYARFSHAAYSKGTALSEIARRLSVGPDLILAAGDHLNDLPMLSREHARWLVAPSNAIALVKDAVRKQDGFVSDEPHGHGVARGVQFFLESAGVAETSLNSKT
;
A
#
# COMPACT_ATOMS: atom_id res chain seq x y z
N MET A 1 -0.80 -47.78 23.22
CA MET A 1 0.33 -46.89 23.53
C MET A 1 0.92 -46.46 22.17
N ILE A 2 0.50 -45.33 21.65
CA ILE A 2 0.99 -44.77 20.38
C ILE A 2 2.03 -43.72 20.74
N VAL A 3 3.28 -44.00 20.38
CA VAL A 3 4.41 -43.09 20.57
C VAL A 3 4.31 -42.04 19.47
N VAL A 4 3.95 -40.80 19.82
CA VAL A 4 4.03 -39.64 18.96
C VAL A 4 5.49 -39.22 18.90
N ALA A 5 6.14 -39.45 17.76
CA ALA A 5 7.48 -38.97 17.50
C ALA A 5 7.47 -37.45 17.38
N ALA A 6 8.13 -36.76 18.28
CA ALA A 6 8.42 -35.34 18.21
C ALA A 6 9.37 -35.10 17.01
N GLN A 7 8.88 -34.41 15.99
CA GLN A 7 9.74 -33.89 14.92
C GLN A 7 10.64 -32.81 15.52
N ALA A 8 11.93 -33.13 15.62
CA ALA A 8 12.96 -32.16 15.97
C ALA A 8 13.03 -31.08 14.88
N GLN A 9 12.66 -29.85 15.21
CA GLN A 9 12.94 -28.68 14.38
C GLN A 9 14.46 -28.51 14.31
N MET A 10 15.03 -28.77 13.15
CA MET A 10 16.43 -28.43 12.85
C MET A 10 16.61 -26.90 13.01
N PRO A 11 17.66 -26.40 13.66
CA PRO A 11 17.93 -24.98 13.74
C PRO A 11 18.29 -24.48 12.34
N GLY A 12 17.32 -23.86 11.65
CA GLY A 12 17.57 -23.16 10.41
C GLY A 12 18.49 -21.97 10.68
N VAL A 13 19.63 -21.92 9.98
CA VAL A 13 20.48 -20.73 9.94
C VAL A 13 19.59 -19.57 9.47
N SER A 14 19.22 -18.70 10.40
CA SER A 14 18.48 -17.46 10.10
C SER A 14 19.42 -16.59 9.27
N MET A 15 19.26 -16.61 7.95
CA MET A 15 19.87 -15.58 7.11
C MET A 15 19.35 -14.21 7.61
N ASN A 16 20.29 -13.33 7.94
CA ASN A 16 19.93 -11.98 8.36
C ASN A 16 19.50 -11.18 7.13
N LEU A 17 18.26 -11.38 6.67
CA LEU A 17 17.71 -10.66 5.53
C LEU A 17 17.66 -9.18 5.84
N PRO A 18 18.17 -8.31 4.94
CA PRO A 18 18.10 -6.87 5.08
C PRO A 18 16.68 -6.32 4.91
N LEU A 19 15.77 -7.12 4.36
CA LEU A 19 14.35 -6.81 4.19
C LEU A 19 13.50 -7.82 4.96
N LYS A 20 12.65 -7.31 5.86
CA LYS A 20 11.68 -8.11 6.62
C LYS A 20 10.24 -7.85 6.20
N ILE A 21 9.96 -6.66 5.66
CA ILE A 21 8.66 -6.31 5.10
C ILE A 21 8.88 -5.66 3.73
N ILE A 22 8.08 -6.07 2.77
CA ILE A 22 7.96 -5.45 1.45
C ILE A 22 6.52 -4.98 1.32
N SER A 23 6.29 -3.68 1.28
CA SER A 23 4.97 -3.08 1.06
C SER A 23 4.90 -2.52 -0.35
N THR A 24 3.98 -3.01 -1.15
CA THR A 24 3.75 -2.49 -2.50
C THR A 24 2.34 -1.91 -2.59
N ASP A 25 2.20 -0.75 -3.22
CA ASP A 25 0.92 -0.43 -3.81
C ASP A 25 0.57 -1.49 -4.86
N PHE A 26 -0.71 -1.52 -5.26
CA PHE A 26 -1.21 -2.53 -6.18
C PHE A 26 -1.30 -2.01 -7.62
N ASP A 27 -2.22 -1.09 -7.90
CA ASP A 27 -2.49 -0.60 -9.25
C ASP A 27 -1.40 0.37 -9.72
N GLY A 28 -0.82 0.12 -10.89
CA GLY A 28 0.26 0.96 -11.39
C GLY A 28 1.63 0.69 -10.77
N THR A 29 1.68 -0.06 -9.65
CA THR A 29 2.94 -0.40 -8.96
C THR A 29 3.25 -1.88 -9.06
N PHE A 30 2.48 -2.74 -8.39
CA PHE A 30 2.67 -4.20 -8.46
C PHE A 30 1.98 -4.81 -9.67
N PHE A 31 0.79 -4.32 -9.99
CA PHE A 31 -0.13 -4.83 -11.00
C PHE A 31 -0.33 -3.81 -12.12
N ALA A 32 -0.19 -4.27 -13.36
CA ALA A 32 -0.45 -3.47 -14.57
C ALA A 32 -1.62 -4.10 -15.34
N GLU A 33 -2.81 -3.53 -15.21
CA GLU A 33 -4.07 -4.11 -15.70
C GLU A 33 -4.04 -4.50 -17.18
N PHE A 34 -3.36 -3.71 -18.01
CA PHE A 34 -3.32 -3.93 -19.47
C PHE A 34 -2.06 -4.66 -19.94
N ALA A 35 -1.19 -5.09 -19.03
CA ALA A 35 -0.01 -5.89 -19.37
C ALA A 35 -0.36 -7.39 -19.40
N ASN A 36 0.42 -8.15 -20.15
CA ASN A 36 0.30 -9.61 -20.20
C ASN A 36 1.68 -10.28 -20.10
N PRO A 37 2.03 -10.89 -18.97
CA PRO A 37 1.24 -11.01 -17.73
C PRO A 37 1.10 -9.65 -16.99
N PRO A 38 0.03 -9.48 -16.20
CA PRO A 38 -0.19 -8.22 -15.47
C PRO A 38 0.80 -8.00 -14.31
N VAL A 39 1.44 -9.06 -13.85
CA VAL A 39 2.52 -9.03 -12.86
C VAL A 39 3.70 -9.83 -13.41
N PRO A 40 4.89 -9.23 -13.52
CA PRO A 40 6.05 -9.93 -14.04
C PRO A 40 6.43 -11.16 -13.21
N ASP A 41 6.73 -12.28 -13.88
CA ASP A 41 7.19 -13.50 -13.23
C ASP A 41 8.45 -13.31 -12.38
N GLU A 42 9.31 -12.40 -12.81
CA GLU A 42 10.53 -12.05 -12.07
C GLU A 42 10.19 -11.48 -10.68
N LEU A 43 9.27 -10.54 -10.60
CA LEU A 43 8.82 -9.96 -9.33
C LEU A 43 8.17 -11.02 -8.44
N GLN A 44 7.31 -11.86 -9.01
CA GLN A 44 6.66 -12.93 -8.25
C GLN A 44 7.68 -13.91 -7.67
N ARG A 45 8.66 -14.36 -8.48
CA ARG A 45 9.75 -15.24 -7.99
C ARG A 45 10.60 -14.56 -6.92
N LEU A 46 10.89 -13.28 -7.06
CA LEU A 46 11.66 -12.52 -6.08
C LEU A 46 10.92 -12.43 -4.74
N ILE A 47 9.63 -12.07 -4.76
CA ILE A 47 8.77 -12.05 -3.55
C ILE A 47 8.71 -13.44 -2.92
N GLN A 48 8.49 -14.50 -3.71
CA GLN A 48 8.43 -15.87 -3.20
C GLN A 48 9.73 -16.26 -2.47
N ARG A 49 10.89 -15.94 -3.04
CA ARG A 49 12.20 -16.21 -2.41
C ARG A 49 12.32 -15.44 -1.08
N LEU A 50 11.94 -14.17 -1.06
CA LEU A 50 12.01 -13.35 0.15
C LEU A 50 11.03 -13.85 1.23
N GLN A 51 9.81 -14.25 0.86
CA GLN A 51 8.85 -14.87 1.80
C GLN A 51 9.40 -16.21 2.35
N THR A 52 9.99 -17.04 1.51
CA THR A 52 10.63 -18.30 1.93
C THR A 52 11.79 -18.05 2.91
N ALA A 53 12.51 -16.94 2.73
CA ALA A 53 13.58 -16.52 3.63
C ALA A 53 13.07 -15.79 4.89
N GLY A 54 11.75 -15.60 5.05
CA GLY A 54 11.10 -15.06 6.25
C GLY A 54 10.66 -13.61 6.18
N ALA A 55 10.75 -12.95 5.01
CA ALA A 55 10.14 -11.64 4.81
C ALA A 55 8.60 -11.74 4.70
N ARG A 56 7.91 -10.64 4.93
CA ARG A 56 6.46 -10.50 4.75
C ARG A 56 6.15 -9.56 3.61
N TRP A 57 5.22 -9.97 2.76
CA TRP A 57 4.74 -9.13 1.68
C TRP A 57 3.38 -8.54 2.04
N VAL A 58 3.24 -7.22 1.85
CA VAL A 58 2.04 -6.43 2.10
C VAL A 58 1.59 -5.80 0.78
N ILE A 59 0.36 -6.04 0.37
CA ILE A 59 -0.31 -5.20 -0.62
C ILE A 59 -1.00 -4.06 0.13
N ASN A 60 -0.74 -2.81 -0.27
CA ASN A 60 -1.23 -1.61 0.39
C ASN A 60 -1.95 -0.71 -0.63
N THR A 61 -3.29 -0.83 -0.74
CA THR A 61 -4.06 -0.30 -1.87
C THR A 61 -5.27 0.54 -1.44
N GLY A 62 -5.73 1.40 -2.35
CA GLY A 62 -7.00 2.11 -2.23
C GLY A 62 -8.23 1.24 -2.54
N ARG A 63 -8.06 0.06 -3.14
CA ARG A 63 -9.17 -0.87 -3.40
C ARG A 63 -9.79 -1.38 -2.11
N ASP A 64 -11.09 -1.69 -2.15
CA ASP A 64 -11.74 -2.49 -1.13
C ASP A 64 -11.34 -3.97 -1.21
N LEU A 65 -11.66 -4.72 -0.15
CA LEU A 65 -11.26 -6.12 -0.04
C LEU A 65 -11.84 -6.99 -1.15
N SER A 66 -13.10 -6.80 -1.52
CA SER A 66 -13.78 -7.63 -2.53
C SER A 66 -13.17 -7.41 -3.92
N SER A 67 -13.00 -6.15 -4.31
CA SER A 67 -12.38 -5.77 -5.59
C SER A 67 -10.93 -6.27 -5.69
N LEU A 68 -10.16 -6.15 -4.61
CA LEU A 68 -8.78 -6.66 -4.58
C LEU A 68 -8.73 -8.17 -4.73
N LEU A 69 -9.54 -8.93 -3.96
CA LEU A 69 -9.55 -10.40 -4.00
C LEU A 69 -10.01 -10.92 -5.36
N GLU A 70 -10.99 -10.29 -5.99
CA GLU A 70 -11.42 -10.63 -7.34
C GLU A 70 -10.29 -10.45 -8.36
N THR A 71 -9.57 -9.33 -8.29
CA THR A 71 -8.45 -9.06 -9.19
C THR A 71 -7.30 -10.02 -8.97
N LEU A 72 -6.95 -10.32 -7.71
CA LEU A 72 -5.92 -11.31 -7.37
C LEU A 72 -6.27 -12.71 -7.88
N ALA A 73 -7.55 -13.10 -7.79
CA ALA A 73 -8.00 -14.39 -8.31
C ALA A 73 -7.87 -14.49 -9.83
N ARG A 74 -8.15 -13.40 -10.55
CA ARG A 74 -7.98 -13.34 -12.02
C ARG A 74 -6.52 -13.26 -12.47
N ALA A 75 -5.65 -12.64 -11.67
CA ALA A 75 -4.24 -12.47 -12.01
C ALA A 75 -3.41 -13.77 -11.94
N HIS A 76 -3.96 -14.86 -11.37
CA HIS A 76 -3.30 -16.17 -11.27
C HIS A 76 -1.87 -16.11 -10.69
N LEU A 77 -1.69 -15.33 -9.61
CA LEU A 77 -0.39 -15.16 -8.99
C LEU A 77 0.14 -16.46 -8.37
N CYS A 78 1.44 -16.71 -8.50
CA CYS A 78 2.13 -17.81 -7.82
C CYS A 78 2.55 -17.45 -6.37
N VAL A 79 2.37 -16.20 -5.96
CA VAL A 79 2.65 -15.68 -4.63
C VAL A 79 1.38 -15.16 -3.96
N ARG A 80 1.36 -15.13 -2.63
CA ARG A 80 0.23 -14.63 -1.86
C ARG A 80 0.70 -13.61 -0.84
N PRO A 81 0.08 -12.43 -0.74
CA PRO A 81 0.43 -11.46 0.29
C PRO A 81 0.13 -12.00 1.70
N ASP A 82 1.04 -11.72 2.63
CA ASP A 82 0.87 -12.04 4.05
C ASP A 82 -0.13 -11.08 4.70
N TYR A 83 -0.15 -9.83 4.24
CA TYR A 83 -1.05 -8.79 4.70
C TYR A 83 -1.67 -8.03 3.52
N LEU A 84 -2.91 -7.58 3.71
CA LEU A 84 -3.56 -6.61 2.85
C LEU A 84 -3.86 -5.36 3.66
N VAL A 85 -3.51 -4.19 3.14
CA VAL A 85 -4.06 -2.91 3.57
C VAL A 85 -5.01 -2.47 2.48
N VAL A 86 -6.30 -2.39 2.77
CA VAL A 86 -7.34 -2.00 1.82
C VAL A 86 -7.96 -0.68 2.22
N VAL A 87 -8.58 -0.01 1.26
CA VAL A 87 -9.09 1.36 1.40
C VAL A 87 -8.08 2.28 2.11
N GLU A 88 -6.76 1.96 1.92
CA GLU A 88 -5.58 2.69 2.43
C GLU A 88 -5.40 2.64 3.95
N ARG A 89 -6.20 1.87 4.68
CA ARG A 89 -6.25 1.95 6.14
C ARG A 89 -6.65 0.68 6.88
N GLU A 90 -7.50 -0.17 6.31
CA GLU A 90 -7.93 -1.40 6.96
C GLU A 90 -6.92 -2.53 6.74
N ILE A 91 -6.55 -3.22 7.80
CA ILE A 91 -5.52 -4.26 7.77
C ILE A 91 -6.17 -5.64 7.88
N TYR A 92 -5.76 -6.52 6.97
CA TYR A 92 -6.12 -7.93 6.97
C TYR A 92 -4.87 -8.80 6.94
N VAL A 93 -4.86 -9.87 7.71
CA VAL A 93 -3.77 -10.86 7.74
C VAL A 93 -4.21 -12.16 7.11
N HIS A 94 -3.33 -12.81 6.35
CA HIS A 94 -3.58 -14.11 5.76
C HIS A 94 -3.45 -15.21 6.81
N GLU A 95 -4.55 -15.87 7.17
CA GLU A 95 -4.61 -16.98 8.11
C GLU A 95 -5.43 -18.13 7.54
N ARG A 96 -4.88 -19.34 7.56
CA ARG A 96 -5.59 -20.57 7.18
C ARG A 96 -6.39 -20.46 5.87
N ASN A 97 -5.75 -19.94 4.81
CA ASN A 97 -6.33 -19.75 3.48
C ASN A 97 -7.43 -18.67 3.37
N ARG A 98 -7.52 -17.73 4.31
CA ARG A 98 -8.41 -16.57 4.24
C ARG A 98 -7.72 -15.33 4.79
N TYR A 99 -8.23 -14.17 4.43
CA TYR A 99 -7.83 -12.91 5.03
C TYR A 99 -8.77 -12.59 6.20
N VAL A 100 -8.18 -12.31 7.36
CA VAL A 100 -8.89 -11.98 8.61
C VAL A 100 -8.52 -10.56 9.00
N GLY A 101 -9.52 -9.73 9.27
CA GLY A 101 -9.29 -8.34 9.69
C GLY A 101 -8.55 -8.26 11.03
N LEU A 102 -7.64 -7.31 11.15
CA LEU A 102 -7.04 -6.91 12.42
C LEU A 102 -8.08 -6.17 13.26
N GLU A 103 -8.83 -6.92 14.05
CA GLU A 103 -10.08 -6.46 14.65
C GLU A 103 -9.94 -5.18 15.51
N ASP A 104 -8.92 -5.12 16.35
CA ASP A 104 -8.65 -3.97 17.22
C ASP A 104 -8.30 -2.70 16.43
N TRP A 105 -7.42 -2.82 15.42
CA TRP A 105 -7.06 -1.72 14.56
C TRP A 105 -8.24 -1.27 13.68
N ASN A 106 -8.89 -2.20 13.00
CA ASN A 106 -9.99 -1.88 12.06
C ASN A 106 -11.19 -1.29 12.81
N ARG A 107 -11.49 -1.76 14.03
CA ARG A 107 -12.54 -1.19 14.88
C ARG A 107 -12.21 0.24 15.30
N ALA A 108 -10.98 0.48 15.78
CA ALA A 108 -10.54 1.83 16.15
C ALA A 108 -10.54 2.78 14.94
N CYS A 109 -10.10 2.29 13.78
CA CYS A 109 -10.16 3.04 12.52
C CYS A 109 -11.60 3.41 12.14
N ALA A 110 -12.52 2.46 12.16
CA ALA A 110 -13.93 2.70 11.84
C ALA A 110 -14.56 3.71 12.78
N GLN A 111 -14.36 3.58 14.10
CA GLN A 111 -14.87 4.51 15.09
C GLN A 111 -14.33 5.93 14.87
N ALA A 112 -13.03 6.09 14.66
CA ALA A 112 -12.43 7.40 14.43
C ALA A 112 -12.98 8.08 13.16
N HIS A 113 -13.21 7.31 12.09
CA HIS A 113 -13.84 7.84 10.87
C HIS A 113 -15.31 8.21 11.09
N GLU A 114 -16.09 7.39 11.78
CA GLU A 114 -17.49 7.69 12.10
C GLU A 114 -17.62 9.00 12.88
N GLU A 115 -16.83 9.17 13.94
CA GLU A 115 -16.80 10.38 14.76
C GLU A 115 -16.38 11.62 13.95
N LEU A 116 -15.37 11.47 13.08
CA LEU A 116 -14.91 12.55 12.20
C LEU A 116 -15.96 12.92 11.17
N PHE A 117 -16.54 11.93 10.50
CA PHE A 117 -17.50 12.14 9.43
C PHE A 117 -18.83 12.73 9.94
N ALA A 118 -19.23 12.39 11.17
CA ALA A 118 -20.39 13.05 11.83
C ALA A 118 -20.16 14.56 11.97
N ARG A 119 -18.94 15.01 12.25
CA ARG A 119 -18.61 16.45 12.38
C ARG A 119 -18.68 17.21 11.06
N VAL A 120 -18.30 16.59 9.94
CA VAL A 120 -18.26 17.25 8.63
C VAL A 120 -19.57 17.13 7.84
N ARG A 121 -20.49 16.29 8.29
CA ARG A 121 -21.73 15.97 7.54
C ARG A 121 -22.56 17.22 7.19
N THR A 122 -22.58 18.22 8.04
CA THR A 122 -23.32 19.48 7.80
C THR A 122 -22.70 20.35 6.70
N ASP A 123 -21.41 20.17 6.43
CA ASP A 123 -20.69 20.93 5.42
C ASP A 123 -20.74 20.29 4.01
N LEU A 124 -21.05 18.98 3.94
CA LEU A 124 -21.03 18.23 2.69
C LEU A 124 -21.88 18.85 1.58
N PRO A 125 -23.14 19.31 1.83
CA PRO A 125 -23.94 19.90 0.76
C PRO A 125 -23.27 21.11 0.11
N ARG A 126 -22.60 21.94 0.90
CA ARG A 126 -21.86 23.11 0.41
C ARG A 126 -20.64 22.72 -0.42
N LEU A 127 -19.90 21.71 0.02
CA LEU A 127 -18.71 21.20 -0.70
C LEU A 127 -19.11 20.56 -2.03
N MET A 128 -20.17 19.73 -2.02
CA MET A 128 -20.73 19.10 -3.21
C MET A 128 -21.25 20.15 -4.22
N ALA A 129 -21.99 21.17 -3.73
CA ALA A 129 -22.48 22.25 -4.58
C ALA A 129 -21.32 23.00 -5.24
N TRP A 130 -20.25 23.30 -4.51
CA TRP A 130 -19.08 24.00 -5.04
C TRP A 130 -18.41 23.22 -6.19
N VAL A 131 -18.29 21.87 -6.06
CA VAL A 131 -17.75 21.01 -7.11
C VAL A 131 -18.70 20.96 -8.31
N ASN A 132 -19.97 20.63 -8.11
CA ASN A 132 -20.94 20.40 -9.19
C ASN A 132 -21.27 21.67 -10.00
N GLU A 133 -21.11 22.86 -9.41
CA GLU A 133 -21.31 24.13 -10.12
C GLU A 133 -20.15 24.50 -11.04
N ARG A 134 -18.96 23.87 -10.88
CA ARG A 134 -17.71 24.29 -11.54
C ARG A 134 -17.08 23.24 -12.40
N PHE A 135 -17.37 21.95 -12.13
CA PHE A 135 -16.69 20.83 -12.78
C PHE A 135 -17.70 19.76 -13.19
N ASP A 136 -17.38 19.06 -14.27
CA ASP A 136 -18.02 17.79 -14.61
C ASP A 136 -17.35 16.68 -13.78
N ALA A 137 -17.94 16.40 -12.61
CA ALA A 137 -17.40 15.47 -11.64
C ALA A 137 -18.52 14.73 -10.91
N ALA A 138 -18.34 13.43 -10.71
CA ALA A 138 -19.24 12.65 -9.88
C ALA A 138 -18.84 12.79 -8.41
N VAL A 139 -19.74 13.34 -7.58
CA VAL A 139 -19.59 13.38 -6.12
C VAL A 139 -20.61 12.45 -5.48
N TYR A 140 -20.16 11.53 -4.62
CA TYR A 140 -21.01 10.48 -4.04
C TYR A 140 -20.54 10.10 -2.63
N GLU A 141 -21.37 9.35 -1.91
CA GLU A 141 -21.03 8.69 -0.64
C GLU A 141 -20.88 7.19 -0.88
N ASP A 142 -19.87 6.57 -0.25
CA ASP A 142 -19.72 5.12 -0.22
C ASP A 142 -19.65 4.60 1.22
N SER A 143 -19.39 3.31 1.40
CA SER A 143 -19.30 2.69 2.74
C SER A 143 -18.08 3.17 3.53
N TYR A 144 -17.14 3.88 2.91
CA TYR A 144 -15.86 4.26 3.48
C TYR A 144 -15.68 5.76 3.67
N SER A 145 -16.49 6.58 2.97
CA SER A 145 -16.38 8.03 3.04
C SER A 145 -17.71 8.70 2.67
N PRO A 146 -18.13 9.75 3.39
CA PRO A 146 -19.32 10.53 3.06
C PRO A 146 -19.08 11.50 1.88
N PHE A 147 -17.85 11.59 1.40
CA PHE A 147 -17.46 12.42 0.27
C PHE A 147 -16.42 11.69 -0.56
N CYS A 148 -16.86 11.18 -1.69
CA CYS A 148 -16.04 10.59 -2.74
C CYS A 148 -16.21 11.40 -4.02
N LEU A 149 -15.13 11.50 -4.80
CA LEU A 149 -15.05 12.29 -6.03
C LEU A 149 -14.45 11.45 -7.14
N ILE A 150 -15.01 11.59 -8.35
CA ILE A 150 -14.37 11.21 -9.61
C ILE A 150 -14.43 12.44 -10.51
N ALA A 151 -13.29 13.07 -10.77
CA ALA A 151 -13.19 14.18 -11.69
C ALA A 151 -13.08 13.69 -13.14
N GLU A 152 -13.44 14.52 -14.10
CA GLU A 152 -13.32 14.18 -15.53
C GLU A 152 -11.86 14.02 -15.96
N ASN A 153 -10.97 14.83 -15.38
CA ASN A 153 -9.54 14.86 -15.72
C ASN A 153 -8.69 15.30 -14.51
N ASN A 154 -7.37 15.12 -14.64
CA ASN A 154 -6.42 15.46 -13.58
C ASN A 154 -6.33 16.95 -13.27
N SER A 155 -6.52 17.83 -14.26
CA SER A 155 -6.47 19.29 -14.04
C SER A 155 -7.61 19.76 -13.15
N ASP A 156 -8.82 19.21 -13.34
CA ASP A 156 -9.98 19.49 -12.50
C ASP A 156 -9.77 18.85 -11.10
N ALA A 157 -9.26 17.61 -11.07
CA ALA A 157 -8.92 16.95 -9.82
C ALA A 157 -7.91 17.74 -8.98
N ASP A 158 -6.91 18.40 -9.60
CA ASP A 158 -5.95 19.27 -8.91
C ASP A 158 -6.64 20.45 -8.23
N ILE A 159 -7.50 21.17 -8.94
CA ILE A 159 -8.22 22.34 -8.42
C ILE A 159 -9.18 21.93 -7.28
N ILE A 160 -9.90 20.83 -7.49
CA ILE A 160 -10.84 20.32 -6.47
C ILE A 160 -10.05 19.85 -5.23
N HIS A 161 -8.93 19.17 -5.44
CA HIS A 161 -8.08 18.70 -4.35
C HIS A 161 -7.53 19.84 -3.50
N ASP A 162 -7.07 20.93 -4.11
CA ASP A 162 -6.59 22.12 -3.40
C ASP A 162 -7.72 22.75 -2.56
N TYR A 163 -8.91 22.89 -3.15
CA TYR A 163 -10.09 23.40 -2.40
C TYR A 163 -10.45 22.51 -1.20
N LEU A 164 -10.42 21.18 -1.40
CA LEU A 164 -10.72 20.24 -0.31
C LEU A 164 -9.62 20.24 0.76
N ASN A 165 -8.33 20.39 0.37
CA ASN A 165 -7.24 20.56 1.34
C ASN A 165 -7.39 21.80 2.19
N ASP A 166 -7.80 22.93 1.60
CA ASP A 166 -8.10 24.16 2.35
C ASP A 166 -9.24 23.97 3.34
N TYR A 167 -10.22 23.17 3.02
CA TYR A 167 -11.27 22.77 3.96
C TYR A 167 -10.72 21.85 5.05
N CYS A 168 -9.98 20.80 4.67
CA CYS A 168 -9.39 19.83 5.62
C CYS A 168 -8.48 20.52 6.63
N ALA A 169 -7.70 21.52 6.23
CA ALA A 169 -6.82 22.27 7.12
C ALA A 169 -7.55 22.95 8.30
N ARG A 170 -8.86 23.15 8.20
CA ARG A 170 -9.72 23.75 9.23
C ARG A 170 -10.44 22.73 10.09
N VAL A 171 -10.40 21.47 9.73
CA VAL A 171 -11.08 20.38 10.45
C VAL A 171 -10.05 19.43 11.04
N PRO A 172 -9.85 19.38 12.35
CA PRO A 172 -8.86 18.50 12.97
C PRO A 172 -9.06 17.04 12.57
N SER A 173 -7.97 16.40 12.19
CA SER A 173 -7.88 15.00 11.76
C SER A 173 -8.54 14.67 10.41
N LEU A 174 -9.13 15.64 9.71
CA LEU A 174 -9.65 15.42 8.36
C LEU A 174 -8.50 15.51 7.34
N THR A 175 -8.51 14.62 6.37
CA THR A 175 -7.64 14.70 5.19
C THR A 175 -8.42 14.29 3.95
N VAL A 176 -7.95 14.71 2.78
CA VAL A 176 -8.39 14.20 1.49
C VAL A 176 -7.30 13.32 0.91
N VAL A 177 -7.65 12.09 0.59
CA VAL A 177 -6.77 11.14 -0.10
C VAL A 177 -7.12 11.15 -1.56
N ARG A 178 -6.11 11.28 -2.42
CA ARG A 178 -6.29 11.35 -3.86
C ARG A 178 -5.43 10.32 -4.58
N ASN A 179 -6.03 9.65 -5.55
CA ASN A 179 -5.37 8.79 -6.52
C ASN A 179 -5.92 9.11 -7.92
N ASP A 180 -5.07 9.65 -8.80
CA ASP A 180 -5.45 10.08 -10.14
C ASP A 180 -6.65 11.07 -10.10
N VAL A 181 -7.75 10.75 -10.77
CA VAL A 181 -8.99 11.54 -10.76
C VAL A 181 -9.90 11.25 -9.55
N TYR A 182 -9.56 10.27 -8.74
CA TYR A 182 -10.32 9.88 -7.54
C TYR A 182 -9.84 10.62 -6.31
N ALA A 183 -10.79 11.10 -5.49
CA ALA A 183 -10.47 11.60 -4.15
C ALA A 183 -11.56 11.22 -3.16
N ARG A 184 -11.21 11.12 -1.87
CA ARG A 184 -12.17 10.92 -0.79
C ARG A 184 -11.68 11.50 0.52
N PHE A 185 -12.60 11.82 1.42
CA PHE A 185 -12.24 12.16 2.78
C PHE A 185 -11.78 10.93 3.56
N SER A 186 -10.81 11.14 4.43
CA SER A 186 -10.27 10.13 5.34
C SER A 186 -9.83 10.77 6.65
N HIS A 187 -9.52 9.95 7.64
CA HIS A 187 -8.95 10.38 8.90
C HIS A 187 -7.41 10.35 8.82
N ALA A 188 -6.76 11.48 9.14
CA ALA A 188 -5.30 11.66 8.97
C ALA A 188 -4.43 10.66 9.74
N ALA A 189 -4.94 10.08 10.85
CA ALA A 189 -4.21 9.06 11.60
C ALA A 189 -4.22 7.67 10.94
N TYR A 190 -5.02 7.47 9.89
CA TYR A 190 -5.16 6.19 9.19
C TYR A 190 -4.84 6.36 7.71
N SER A 191 -3.67 5.91 7.32
CA SER A 191 -3.13 6.03 5.96
C SER A 191 -2.34 4.78 5.60
N LYS A 192 -1.91 4.65 4.34
CA LYS A 192 -0.98 3.59 3.90
C LYS A 192 0.28 3.52 4.78
N GLY A 193 0.80 4.66 5.22
CA GLY A 193 2.00 4.72 6.08
C GLY A 193 1.73 4.23 7.49
N THR A 194 0.68 4.73 8.15
CA THR A 194 0.35 4.31 9.53
C THR A 194 -0.09 2.85 9.61
N ALA A 195 -0.80 2.33 8.59
CA ALA A 195 -1.14 0.92 8.50
C ALA A 195 0.11 0.04 8.35
N LEU A 196 1.08 0.47 7.51
CA LEU A 196 2.37 -0.22 7.40
C LEU A 196 3.13 -0.22 8.72
N SER A 197 3.17 0.91 9.43
CA SER A 197 3.79 0.99 10.76
C SER A 197 3.11 0.08 11.80
N GLU A 198 1.80 -0.05 11.76
CA GLU A 198 1.08 -0.95 12.66
C GLU A 198 1.43 -2.43 12.39
N ILE A 199 1.51 -2.83 11.11
CA ILE A 199 1.98 -4.18 10.74
C ILE A 199 3.41 -4.39 11.24
N ALA A 200 4.31 -3.42 11.01
CA ALA A 200 5.70 -3.48 11.43
C ALA A 200 5.85 -3.60 12.96
N ARG A 201 5.07 -2.81 13.71
CA ARG A 201 5.01 -2.87 15.18
C ARG A 201 4.60 -4.26 15.68
N ARG A 202 3.59 -4.88 15.08
CA ARG A 202 3.14 -6.24 15.44
C ARG A 202 4.18 -7.32 15.15
N LEU A 203 4.94 -7.11 14.09
CA LEU A 203 6.04 -8.01 13.72
C LEU A 203 7.36 -7.70 14.43
N SER A 204 7.40 -6.62 15.24
CA SER A 204 8.63 -6.11 15.88
C SER A 204 9.74 -5.81 14.87
N VAL A 205 9.36 -5.23 13.72
CA VAL A 205 10.26 -4.85 12.62
C VAL A 205 10.42 -3.34 12.60
N GLY A 206 11.66 -2.86 12.63
CA GLY A 206 11.96 -1.44 12.49
C GLY A 206 11.90 -0.97 11.02
N PRO A 207 11.72 0.35 10.78
CA PRO A 207 11.67 0.91 9.43
C PRO A 207 12.89 0.57 8.56
N ASP A 208 14.06 0.39 9.18
CA ASP A 208 15.32 0.04 8.51
C ASP A 208 15.27 -1.27 7.71
N LEU A 209 14.32 -2.15 8.03
CA LEU A 209 14.14 -3.47 7.42
C LEU A 209 12.89 -3.52 6.51
N ILE A 210 12.34 -2.34 6.15
CA ILE A 210 11.12 -2.22 5.37
C ILE A 210 11.42 -1.56 4.02
N LEU A 211 10.85 -2.14 2.95
CA LEU A 211 10.77 -1.53 1.63
C LEU A 211 9.33 -1.14 1.34
N ALA A 212 9.13 0.07 0.81
CA ALA A 212 7.85 0.54 0.29
C ALA A 212 7.97 0.95 -1.18
N ALA A 213 7.01 0.54 -2.00
CA ALA A 213 6.93 0.89 -3.42
C ALA A 213 5.56 1.46 -3.76
N GLY A 214 5.51 2.55 -4.53
CA GLY A 214 4.29 3.22 -4.94
C GLY A 214 4.51 4.16 -6.11
N ASP A 215 3.43 4.61 -6.75
CA ASP A 215 3.50 5.42 -7.97
C ASP A 215 2.64 6.69 -7.94
N HIS A 216 1.70 6.83 -6.97
CA HIS A 216 0.77 7.95 -6.94
C HIS A 216 0.72 8.69 -5.58
N LEU A 217 -0.08 9.77 -5.51
CA LEU A 217 -0.15 10.67 -4.34
C LEU A 217 -0.54 9.96 -3.04
N ASN A 218 -1.47 9.02 -3.11
CA ASN A 218 -1.93 8.22 -1.96
C ASN A 218 -0.84 7.29 -1.40
N ASP A 219 0.28 7.10 -2.11
CA ASP A 219 1.44 6.33 -1.65
C ASP A 219 2.43 7.16 -0.84
N LEU A 220 2.42 8.49 -1.00
CA LEU A 220 3.35 9.37 -0.30
C LEU A 220 3.39 9.13 1.21
N PRO A 221 2.27 8.85 1.92
CA PRO A 221 2.34 8.52 3.33
C PRO A 221 3.21 7.30 3.65
N MET A 222 3.22 6.24 2.82
CA MET A 222 4.08 5.08 3.07
C MET A 222 5.49 5.25 2.48
N LEU A 223 5.66 6.13 1.48
CA LEU A 223 6.94 6.46 0.87
C LEU A 223 7.69 7.51 1.70
N SER A 224 7.82 7.25 2.99
CA SER A 224 8.50 8.09 3.98
C SER A 224 9.46 7.25 4.81
N ARG A 225 10.64 7.83 5.11
CA ARG A 225 11.64 7.23 6.00
C ARG A 225 11.14 6.97 7.42
N GLU A 226 10.04 7.57 7.80
CA GLU A 226 9.34 7.28 9.05
C GLU A 226 8.78 5.85 9.06
N HIS A 227 8.32 5.35 7.90
CA HIS A 227 7.63 4.07 7.78
C HIS A 227 8.48 3.00 7.10
N ALA A 228 9.34 3.37 6.16
CA ALA A 228 10.19 2.45 5.40
C ALA A 228 11.50 3.12 5.00
N ARG A 229 12.62 2.44 5.22
CA ARG A 229 13.92 2.93 4.80
C ARG A 229 14.11 2.88 3.29
N TRP A 230 13.68 1.80 2.65
CA TRP A 230 13.92 1.53 1.25
C TRP A 230 12.71 1.91 0.42
N LEU A 231 12.83 3.03 -0.31
CA LEU A 231 11.72 3.62 -1.06
C LEU A 231 11.92 3.36 -2.56
N VAL A 232 10.88 2.90 -3.25
CA VAL A 232 10.92 2.58 -4.68
C VAL A 232 9.79 3.30 -5.40
N ALA A 233 10.12 3.97 -6.51
CA ALA A 233 9.15 4.47 -7.46
C ALA A 233 9.43 3.85 -8.85
N PRO A 234 8.46 3.18 -9.51
CA PRO A 234 8.60 2.72 -10.87
C PRO A 234 8.63 3.91 -11.86
N SER A 235 9.03 3.67 -13.12
CA SER A 235 9.17 4.76 -14.10
C SER A 235 7.84 5.43 -14.47
N ASN A 236 6.72 4.75 -14.34
CA ASN A 236 5.38 5.31 -14.54
C ASN A 236 4.89 6.17 -13.38
N ALA A 237 5.56 6.16 -12.22
CA ALA A 237 5.18 7.00 -11.09
C ALA A 237 5.13 8.48 -11.49
N ILE A 238 4.19 9.23 -10.91
CA ILE A 238 4.08 10.67 -11.15
C ILE A 238 5.33 11.42 -10.66
N ALA A 239 5.56 12.60 -11.22
CA ALA A 239 6.77 13.38 -10.92
C ALA A 239 6.93 13.67 -9.42
N LEU A 240 5.84 14.03 -8.73
CA LEU A 240 5.84 14.31 -7.29
C LEU A 240 6.32 13.12 -6.46
N VAL A 241 5.90 11.91 -6.80
CA VAL A 241 6.35 10.68 -6.11
C VAL A 241 7.82 10.41 -6.38
N LYS A 242 8.25 10.46 -7.64
CA LYS A 242 9.67 10.29 -8.01
C LYS A 242 10.56 11.28 -7.26
N ASP A 243 10.14 12.54 -7.18
CA ASP A 243 10.91 13.58 -6.49
C ASP A 243 10.93 13.37 -4.98
N ALA A 244 9.81 12.94 -4.39
CA ALA A 244 9.75 12.60 -2.97
C ALA A 244 10.67 11.41 -2.62
N VAL A 245 10.71 10.38 -3.48
CA VAL A 245 11.58 9.22 -3.34
C VAL A 245 13.06 9.62 -3.49
N ARG A 246 13.41 10.42 -4.52
CA ARG A 246 14.79 10.91 -4.71
C ARG A 246 15.29 11.76 -3.55
N LYS A 247 14.46 12.66 -3.02
CA LYS A 247 14.81 13.53 -1.87
C LYS A 247 15.15 12.75 -0.60
N GLN A 248 14.74 11.49 -0.54
CA GLN A 248 14.98 10.59 0.58
C GLN A 248 16.00 9.48 0.22
N ASP A 249 16.83 9.68 -0.81
CA ASP A 249 17.81 8.71 -1.33
C ASP A 249 17.19 7.35 -1.65
N GLY A 250 15.94 7.33 -2.11
CA GLY A 250 15.25 6.14 -2.59
C GLY A 250 15.58 5.84 -4.05
N PHE A 251 15.11 4.70 -4.54
CA PHE A 251 15.35 4.23 -5.90
C PHE A 251 14.18 4.60 -6.83
N VAL A 252 14.48 5.30 -7.91
CA VAL A 252 13.55 5.55 -9.01
C VAL A 252 13.98 4.70 -10.19
N SER A 253 13.15 3.74 -10.54
CA SER A 253 13.43 2.81 -11.65
C SER A 253 13.28 3.46 -13.02
N ASP A 254 13.99 2.96 -14.00
CA ASP A 254 13.77 3.18 -15.43
C ASP A 254 12.71 2.27 -16.04
N GLU A 255 12.32 1.19 -15.30
CA GLU A 255 11.29 0.25 -15.70
C GLU A 255 9.94 0.57 -15.04
N PRO A 256 8.80 0.30 -15.71
CA PRO A 256 7.47 0.59 -15.17
C PRO A 256 6.94 -0.54 -14.29
N HIS A 257 5.93 -0.21 -13.48
CA HIS A 257 5.11 -1.16 -12.73
C HIS A 257 5.93 -2.21 -11.97
N GLY A 258 5.49 -3.47 -12.00
CA GLY A 258 6.14 -4.58 -11.32
C GLY A 258 7.60 -4.82 -11.74
N HIS A 259 7.99 -4.48 -12.98
CA HIS A 259 9.40 -4.52 -13.39
C HIS A 259 10.23 -3.50 -12.60
N GLY A 260 9.71 -2.28 -12.47
CA GLY A 260 10.35 -1.23 -11.68
C GLY A 260 10.48 -1.60 -10.21
N VAL A 261 9.46 -2.24 -9.65
CA VAL A 261 9.51 -2.74 -8.26
C VAL A 261 10.58 -3.84 -8.12
N ALA A 262 10.65 -4.80 -9.05
CA ALA A 262 11.66 -5.86 -9.02
C ALA A 262 13.09 -5.28 -9.04
N ARG A 263 13.35 -4.31 -9.93
CA ARG A 263 14.64 -3.61 -10.00
C ARG A 263 14.99 -2.90 -8.69
N GLY A 264 14.02 -2.22 -8.08
CA GLY A 264 14.24 -1.56 -6.79
C GLY A 264 14.58 -2.52 -5.66
N VAL A 265 13.85 -3.64 -5.56
CA VAL A 265 14.14 -4.69 -4.57
C VAL A 265 15.53 -5.28 -4.79
N GLN A 266 15.91 -5.61 -6.03
CA GLN A 266 17.23 -6.14 -6.37
C GLN A 266 18.34 -5.16 -6.01
N PHE A 267 18.18 -3.88 -6.39
CA PHE A 267 19.14 -2.82 -6.06
C PHE A 267 19.45 -2.74 -4.56
N PHE A 268 18.43 -2.82 -3.71
CA PHE A 268 18.63 -2.75 -2.26
C PHE A 268 19.20 -4.04 -1.68
N LEU A 269 18.86 -5.20 -2.22
CA LEU A 269 19.48 -6.47 -1.81
C LEU A 269 20.98 -6.49 -2.15
N GLU A 270 21.37 -6.08 -3.35
CA GLU A 270 22.75 -5.95 -3.78
C GLU A 270 23.52 -4.94 -2.90
N SER A 271 22.94 -3.77 -2.64
CA SER A 271 23.52 -2.76 -1.77
C SER A 271 23.75 -3.24 -0.34
N ALA A 272 22.94 -4.20 0.11
CA ALA A 272 23.08 -4.85 1.41
C ALA A 272 24.01 -6.08 1.39
N GLY A 273 24.67 -6.38 0.24
CA GLY A 273 25.60 -7.49 0.11
C GLY A 273 24.93 -8.88 0.00
N VAL A 274 23.62 -8.93 -0.29
CA VAL A 274 22.89 -10.17 -0.50
C VAL A 274 22.94 -10.55 -1.99
N ALA A 275 23.80 -11.48 -2.36
CA ALA A 275 23.84 -12.00 -3.73
C ALA A 275 22.59 -12.83 -4.02
N GLU A 276 22.03 -12.75 -5.23
CA GLU A 276 20.85 -13.55 -5.65
C GLU A 276 21.05 -15.06 -5.48
N THR A 277 22.27 -15.54 -5.63
CA THR A 277 22.64 -16.95 -5.42
C THR A 277 22.45 -17.44 -4.00
N SER A 278 22.53 -16.55 -2.99
CA SER A 278 22.33 -16.91 -1.60
C SER A 278 20.85 -17.10 -1.23
N LEU A 279 19.92 -16.59 -2.02
CA LEU A 279 18.47 -16.82 -1.85
C LEU A 279 18.01 -18.15 -2.48
N ASN A 280 18.85 -18.79 -3.33
CA ASN A 280 18.53 -20.04 -4.04
C ASN A 280 18.98 -21.32 -3.29
N SER A 281 19.64 -21.23 -2.15
CA SER A 281 20.27 -22.39 -1.49
C SER A 281 19.35 -23.26 -0.63
N LYS A 282 18.00 -23.17 -0.81
CA LYS A 282 17.02 -24.04 -0.13
C LYS A 282 15.89 -24.44 -1.09
N THR A 283 16.21 -25.27 -2.08
CA THR A 283 15.26 -26.18 -2.73
C THR A 283 15.48 -27.60 -2.23
#